data_418d80c027a5c4e381f969acff0412df
#
_entry.id   418d80c027a5c4e381f969acff0412df
#
_cell.length_a   1.000
_cell.length_b   1.000
_cell.length_c   1.000
_cell.angle_alpha   90.00
_cell.angle_beta   90.00
_cell.angle_gamma   90.00
#
_symmetry.space_group_name_H-M   'P 1'
#
loop_
_entity.id
_entity.type
_entity.pdbx_description
1 polymer ?
#
loop_
_entity_poly.entity_id
_entity_poly.type
_entity_poly.pdbx_seq_one_letter_code
_entity_poly.pdbx_strand_id
1 'polypeptide(L)'
;MTLLEDRPPGDVSGRVPLHYASLFGDLHHAQELVDRGDDLRTTDHAGQTPLHYAAQGCSVAVAALLLSKGVEIDAEDHDGNTPLWHATLRTRGEGPIVQLLLGHGADPHHKNHDGRSPARLAKALGGVDMAVRSAS
;
A
#
# COMPACT_ATOMS: atom_id res chain seq x y z
N MET A 1 -27.15 -0.02 7.12
CA MET A 1 -26.26 0.07 5.94
C MET A 1 -25.64 -1.28 5.66
N THR A 2 -25.68 -1.69 4.44
CA THR A 2 -25.10 -2.97 4.03
C THR A 2 -23.70 -2.77 3.46
N LEU A 3 -22.89 -3.85 3.46
CA LEU A 3 -21.55 -3.80 2.87
C LEU A 3 -21.58 -3.53 1.38
N LEU A 4 -22.69 -3.84 0.70
CA LEU A 4 -22.82 -3.59 -0.73
C LEU A 4 -22.77 -2.11 -1.10
N GLU A 5 -23.14 -1.24 -0.16
CA GLU A 5 -23.11 0.21 -0.38
C GLU A 5 -21.69 0.78 -0.40
N ASP A 6 -20.70 0.03 0.14
CA ASP A 6 -19.33 0.46 0.24
C ASP A 6 -18.51 0.12 -1.01
N ARG A 7 -19.10 -0.58 -1.99
CA ARG A 7 -18.40 -1.01 -3.20
C ARG A 7 -19.19 -0.62 -4.43
N PRO A 8 -18.50 -0.30 -5.55
CA PRO A 8 -19.18 -0.05 -6.81
C PRO A 8 -19.99 -1.27 -7.26
N PRO A 9 -21.17 -1.08 -7.85
CA PRO A 9 -21.91 -2.18 -8.45
C PRO A 9 -21.10 -2.88 -9.53
N GLY A 10 -21.14 -4.21 -9.55
CA GLY A 10 -20.45 -5.00 -10.58
C GLY A 10 -18.97 -5.23 -10.32
N ASP A 11 -18.47 -4.84 -9.15
CA ASP A 11 -17.07 -5.10 -8.80
C ASP A 11 -16.85 -6.59 -8.57
N VAL A 12 -16.05 -7.21 -9.42
CA VAL A 12 -15.71 -8.64 -9.35
C VAL A 12 -14.23 -8.85 -9.00
N SER A 13 -13.53 -7.80 -8.64
CA SER A 13 -12.09 -7.88 -8.34
C SER A 13 -11.77 -8.39 -6.95
N GLY A 14 -12.78 -8.64 -6.12
CA GLY A 14 -12.58 -9.09 -4.74
C GLY A 14 -12.25 -7.98 -3.76
N ARG A 15 -12.38 -6.73 -4.18
CA ARG A 15 -12.11 -5.59 -3.31
C ARG A 15 -13.18 -5.46 -2.24
N VAL A 16 -12.74 -5.09 -1.04
CA VAL A 16 -13.61 -4.80 0.09
C VAL A 16 -13.59 -3.28 0.35
N PRO A 17 -14.53 -2.76 1.20
CA PRO A 17 -14.58 -1.32 1.45
C PRO A 17 -13.26 -0.69 1.87
N LEU A 18 -12.45 -1.40 2.65
CA LEU A 18 -11.18 -0.88 3.12
C LEU A 18 -10.17 -0.67 1.98
N HIS A 19 -10.23 -1.48 0.91
CA HIS A 19 -9.40 -1.24 -0.27
C HIS A 19 -9.71 0.14 -0.87
N TYR A 20 -11.00 0.48 -1.00
CA TYR A 20 -11.42 1.75 -1.57
C TYR A 20 -11.10 2.93 -0.67
N ALA A 21 -11.36 2.80 0.64
CA ALA A 21 -11.02 3.86 1.58
C ALA A 21 -9.51 4.14 1.57
N SER A 22 -8.70 3.08 1.42
CA SER A 22 -7.24 3.21 1.35
C SER A 22 -6.80 3.89 0.06
N LEU A 23 -7.37 3.48 -1.08
CA LEU A 23 -7.02 4.06 -2.38
C LEU A 23 -7.35 5.55 -2.44
N PHE A 24 -8.52 5.93 -1.92
CA PHE A 24 -8.99 7.31 -2.00
C PHE A 24 -8.56 8.17 -0.82
N GLY A 25 -7.86 7.60 0.16
CA GLY A 25 -7.40 8.36 1.32
C GLY A 25 -8.51 8.82 2.24
N ASP A 26 -9.63 8.09 2.26
CA ASP A 26 -10.76 8.42 3.12
C ASP A 26 -10.48 7.92 4.54
N LEU A 27 -9.79 8.75 5.31
CA LEU A 27 -9.36 8.39 6.66
C LEU A 27 -10.56 8.14 7.58
N HIS A 28 -11.61 8.95 7.47
CA HIS A 28 -12.80 8.80 8.31
C HIS A 28 -13.45 7.43 8.08
N HIS A 29 -13.66 7.06 6.82
CA HIS A 29 -14.25 5.76 6.48
C HIS A 29 -13.30 4.61 6.88
N ALA A 30 -12.00 4.76 6.63
CA ALA A 30 -11.02 3.75 7.03
C ALA A 30 -11.06 3.54 8.55
N GLN A 31 -11.14 4.61 9.33
CA GLN A 31 -11.22 4.53 10.79
C GLN A 31 -12.48 3.80 11.25
N GLU A 32 -13.62 4.09 10.61
CA GLU A 32 -14.87 3.37 10.92
C GLU A 32 -14.74 1.87 10.66
N LEU A 33 -14.13 1.48 9.53
CA LEU A 33 -13.94 0.09 9.19
C LEU A 33 -12.99 -0.62 10.17
N VAL A 34 -11.92 0.06 10.57
CA VAL A 34 -11.01 -0.46 11.58
C VAL A 34 -11.72 -0.65 12.91
N ASP A 35 -12.50 0.34 13.33
CA ASP A 35 -13.20 0.32 14.62
C ASP A 35 -14.25 -0.78 14.68
N ARG A 36 -14.89 -1.11 13.57
CA ARG A 36 -15.88 -2.20 13.56
C ARG A 36 -15.24 -3.58 13.46
N GLY A 37 -13.89 -3.66 13.32
CA GLY A 37 -13.18 -4.93 13.35
C GLY A 37 -12.96 -5.60 12.02
N ASP A 38 -13.02 -4.85 10.91
CA ASP A 38 -12.74 -5.41 9.59
C ASP A 38 -11.31 -5.97 9.53
N ASP A 39 -11.14 -7.04 8.76
CA ASP A 39 -9.82 -7.64 8.55
C ASP A 39 -8.96 -6.69 7.70
N LEU A 40 -7.88 -6.19 8.29
CA LEU A 40 -6.97 -5.24 7.65
C LEU A 40 -6.01 -5.90 6.65
N ARG A 41 -6.03 -7.24 6.59
CA ARG A 41 -5.15 -8.04 5.73
C ARG A 41 -5.88 -8.63 4.53
N THR A 42 -7.15 -8.31 4.33
CA THR A 42 -7.95 -8.84 3.24
C THR A 42 -7.32 -8.50 1.90
N THR A 43 -7.17 -9.51 1.04
CA THR A 43 -6.60 -9.31 -0.30
C THR A 43 -7.69 -9.36 -1.36
N ASP A 44 -7.49 -8.59 -2.43
CA ASP A 44 -8.33 -8.70 -3.62
C ASP A 44 -7.84 -9.86 -4.51
N HIS A 45 -8.39 -9.98 -5.72
CA HIS A 45 -8.01 -11.08 -6.63
C HIS A 45 -6.59 -10.95 -7.17
N ALA A 46 -5.96 -9.77 -7.08
CA ALA A 46 -4.56 -9.58 -7.44
C ALA A 46 -3.62 -9.78 -6.24
N GLY A 47 -4.16 -10.18 -5.08
CA GLY A 47 -3.38 -10.39 -3.87
C GLY A 47 -3.03 -9.09 -3.14
N GLN A 48 -3.66 -7.98 -3.49
CA GLN A 48 -3.34 -6.69 -2.90
C GLN A 48 -4.08 -6.46 -1.60
N THR A 49 -3.35 -6.01 -0.59
CA THR A 49 -3.89 -5.65 0.72
C THR A 49 -4.36 -4.19 0.73
N PRO A 50 -5.09 -3.75 1.76
CA PRO A 50 -5.39 -2.33 1.91
C PRO A 50 -4.14 -1.44 1.90
N LEU A 51 -3.01 -1.90 2.46
CA LEU A 51 -1.77 -1.11 2.44
C LEU A 51 -1.23 -0.93 1.02
N HIS A 52 -1.35 -1.94 0.16
CA HIS A 52 -1.00 -1.78 -1.26
C HIS A 52 -1.81 -0.65 -1.89
N TYR A 53 -3.12 -0.59 -1.58
CA TYR A 53 -4.00 0.46 -2.11
C TYR A 53 -3.67 1.84 -1.55
N ALA A 54 -3.36 1.92 -0.25
CA ALA A 54 -2.94 3.19 0.35
C ALA A 54 -1.66 3.70 -0.32
N ALA A 55 -0.73 2.80 -0.64
CA ALA A 55 0.51 3.16 -1.35
C ALA A 55 0.21 3.68 -2.75
N GLN A 56 -0.68 3.02 -3.50
CA GLN A 56 -1.08 3.45 -4.83
C GLN A 56 -1.77 4.81 -4.81
N GLY A 57 -2.59 5.05 -3.80
CA GLY A 57 -3.31 6.32 -3.65
C GLY A 57 -2.50 7.42 -3.00
N CYS A 58 -1.27 7.14 -2.59
CA CYS A 58 -0.45 8.06 -1.82
C CYS A 58 -1.18 8.55 -0.55
N SER A 59 -1.94 7.66 0.06
CA SER A 59 -2.82 7.95 1.19
C SER A 59 -2.04 7.80 2.50
N VAL A 60 -1.26 8.80 2.85
CA VAL A 60 -0.34 8.76 3.99
C VAL A 60 -1.07 8.49 5.30
N ALA A 61 -2.17 9.19 5.54
CA ALA A 61 -2.91 9.06 6.80
C ALA A 61 -3.51 7.65 6.97
N VAL A 62 -4.08 7.09 5.90
CA VAL A 62 -4.64 5.74 5.95
C VAL A 62 -3.53 4.71 6.10
N ALA A 63 -2.42 4.87 5.36
CA ALA A 63 -1.26 3.99 5.51
C ALA A 63 -0.74 4.00 6.94
N ALA A 64 -0.62 5.19 7.54
CA ALA A 64 -0.17 5.31 8.93
C ALA A 64 -1.13 4.61 9.89
N LEU A 65 -2.44 4.73 9.66
CA LEU A 65 -3.44 4.04 10.47
C LEU A 65 -3.25 2.51 10.38
N LEU A 66 -3.13 1.99 9.17
CA LEU A 66 -2.95 0.54 8.96
C LEU A 66 -1.66 0.04 9.62
N LEU A 67 -0.56 0.77 9.45
CA LEU A 67 0.72 0.40 10.05
C LEU A 67 0.66 0.44 11.58
N SER A 68 -0.10 1.38 12.15
CA SER A 68 -0.28 1.46 13.61
C SER A 68 -1.00 0.23 14.17
N LYS A 69 -1.72 -0.51 13.33
CA LYS A 69 -2.44 -1.73 13.71
C LYS A 69 -1.63 -3.00 13.45
N GLY A 70 -0.36 -2.86 13.05
CA GLY A 70 0.54 -3.99 12.90
C GLY A 70 0.40 -4.79 11.62
N VAL A 71 -0.16 -4.21 10.55
CA VAL A 71 -0.22 -4.91 9.26
C VAL A 71 1.19 -5.13 8.71
N GLU A 72 1.36 -6.19 7.91
CA GLU A 72 2.64 -6.51 7.32
C GLU A 72 3.02 -5.48 6.26
N ILE A 73 4.16 -4.80 6.47
CA ILE A 73 4.58 -3.71 5.60
C ILE A 73 5.11 -4.19 4.24
N ASP A 74 5.71 -5.39 4.21
CA ASP A 74 6.28 -5.96 2.99
C ASP A 74 5.43 -7.12 2.44
N ALA A 75 4.11 -7.09 2.66
CA ALA A 75 3.20 -8.07 2.10
C ALA A 75 3.31 -8.05 0.57
N GLU A 76 3.37 -9.24 -0.03
CA GLU A 76 3.48 -9.39 -1.48
C GLU A 76 2.12 -9.60 -2.13
N ASP A 77 1.88 -8.91 -3.24
CA ASP A 77 0.76 -9.24 -4.11
C ASP A 77 1.13 -10.44 -5.01
N HIS A 78 0.28 -10.78 -5.97
CA HIS A 78 0.52 -11.96 -6.82
C HIS A 78 1.74 -11.80 -7.75
N ASP A 79 2.23 -10.59 -7.97
CA ASP A 79 3.45 -10.34 -8.74
C ASP A 79 4.69 -10.24 -7.84
N GLY A 80 4.52 -10.44 -6.54
CA GLY A 80 5.59 -10.28 -5.56
C GLY A 80 5.87 -8.83 -5.21
N ASN A 81 5.00 -7.91 -5.58
CA ASN A 81 5.19 -6.49 -5.31
C ASN A 81 4.71 -6.13 -3.91
N THR A 82 5.49 -5.33 -3.22
CA THR A 82 5.15 -4.80 -1.90
C THR A 82 4.45 -3.45 -2.03
N PRO A 83 3.84 -2.94 -0.95
CA PRO A 83 3.30 -1.58 -0.97
C PRO A 83 4.34 -0.53 -1.39
N LEU A 84 5.60 -0.69 -0.97
CA LEU A 84 6.66 0.25 -1.37
C LEU A 84 6.89 0.25 -2.88
N TRP A 85 6.78 -0.90 -3.55
CA TRP A 85 6.85 -0.97 -5.01
C TRP A 85 5.78 -0.07 -5.64
N HIS A 86 4.53 -0.21 -5.19
CA HIS A 86 3.43 0.58 -5.73
C HIS A 86 3.59 2.08 -5.45
N ALA A 87 4.05 2.43 -4.25
CA ALA A 87 4.34 3.82 -3.92
C ALA A 87 5.44 4.39 -4.83
N THR A 88 6.49 3.60 -5.08
CA THR A 88 7.61 4.00 -5.94
C THR A 88 7.16 4.23 -7.37
N LEU A 89 6.31 3.34 -7.88
CA LEU A 89 5.79 3.45 -9.24
C LEU A 89 5.00 4.76 -9.43
N ARG A 90 4.29 5.20 -8.39
CA ARG A 90 3.50 6.43 -8.43
C ARG A 90 4.33 7.70 -8.21
N THR A 91 5.44 7.62 -7.50
CA THR A 91 6.16 8.79 -7.00
C THR A 91 7.64 8.85 -7.42
N ARG A 92 8.11 7.84 -8.16
CA ARG A 92 9.52 7.68 -8.49
C ARG A 92 10.42 7.50 -7.26
N GLY A 93 9.82 7.06 -6.15
CA GLY A 93 10.56 6.83 -4.92
C GLY A 93 10.70 8.05 -4.03
N GLU A 94 9.92 9.09 -4.27
CA GLU A 94 9.97 10.33 -3.50
C GLU A 94 8.65 10.60 -2.79
N GLY A 95 8.69 11.50 -1.82
CA GLY A 95 7.50 12.04 -1.19
C GLY A 95 7.05 11.33 0.06
N PRO A 96 5.96 11.83 0.68
CA PRO A 96 5.56 11.42 2.03
C PRO A 96 5.20 9.95 2.18
N ILE A 97 4.54 9.35 1.18
CA ILE A 97 4.15 7.93 1.30
C ILE A 97 5.39 7.02 1.31
N VAL A 98 6.39 7.31 0.47
CA VAL A 98 7.63 6.54 0.46
C VAL A 98 8.38 6.72 1.77
N GLN A 99 8.47 7.96 2.27
CA GLN A 99 9.12 8.24 3.54
C GLN A 99 8.44 7.53 4.70
N LEU A 100 7.11 7.49 4.70
CA LEU A 100 6.36 6.77 5.74
C LEU A 100 6.69 5.27 5.71
N LEU A 101 6.65 4.66 4.54
CA LEU A 101 6.91 3.23 4.42
C LEU A 101 8.35 2.89 4.80
N LEU A 102 9.33 3.64 4.29
CA LEU A 102 10.73 3.41 4.65
C LEU A 102 10.97 3.64 6.15
N GLY A 103 10.34 4.66 6.73
CA GLY A 103 10.44 4.94 8.16
C GLY A 103 9.86 3.86 9.05
N HIS A 104 8.93 3.07 8.54
CA HIS A 104 8.34 1.91 9.24
C HIS A 104 9.03 0.59 8.89
N GLY A 105 10.15 0.64 8.18
CA GLY A 105 10.96 -0.54 7.93
C GLY A 105 10.68 -1.27 6.63
N ALA A 106 9.96 -0.66 5.68
CA ALA A 106 9.77 -1.27 4.37
C ALA A 106 11.14 -1.54 3.72
N ASP A 107 11.27 -2.71 3.11
CA ASP A 107 12.53 -3.14 2.50
C ASP A 107 12.63 -2.62 1.05
N PRO A 108 13.51 -1.65 0.78
CA PRO A 108 13.68 -1.12 -0.58
C PRO A 108 14.33 -2.12 -1.54
N HIS A 109 14.91 -3.19 -1.01
CA HIS A 109 15.59 -4.22 -1.81
C HIS A 109 14.80 -5.51 -1.96
N HIS A 110 13.51 -5.50 -1.57
CA HIS A 110 12.64 -6.65 -1.71
C HIS A 110 12.31 -6.89 -3.18
N LYS A 111 12.77 -8.03 -3.72
CA LYS A 111 12.59 -8.34 -5.14
C LYS A 111 11.21 -8.94 -5.40
N ASN A 112 10.54 -8.46 -6.45
CA ASN A 112 9.32 -9.08 -6.94
C ASN A 112 9.63 -10.32 -7.77
N HIS A 113 8.62 -10.93 -8.37
CA HIS A 113 8.80 -12.16 -9.16
C HIS A 113 9.63 -11.96 -10.42
N ASP A 114 9.81 -10.70 -10.89
CA ASP A 114 10.71 -10.37 -12.00
C ASP A 114 12.11 -10.03 -11.54
N GLY A 115 12.41 -10.18 -10.26
CA GLY A 115 13.71 -9.89 -9.68
C GLY A 115 14.01 -8.40 -9.50
N ARG A 116 12.97 -7.56 -9.52
CA ARG A 116 13.12 -6.11 -9.38
C ARG A 116 12.71 -5.64 -7.99
N SER A 117 13.46 -4.69 -7.45
CA SER A 117 13.18 -4.09 -6.15
C SER A 117 12.65 -2.66 -6.29
N PRO A 118 11.99 -2.11 -5.25
CA PRO A 118 11.60 -0.70 -5.25
C PRO A 118 12.78 0.25 -5.51
N ALA A 119 13.95 -0.02 -4.90
CA ALA A 119 15.13 0.81 -5.10
C ALA A 119 15.58 0.82 -6.57
N ARG A 120 15.57 -0.35 -7.20
CA ARG A 120 15.92 -0.46 -8.61
C ARG A 120 14.90 0.24 -9.51
N LEU A 121 13.61 0.11 -9.18
CA LEU A 121 12.55 0.80 -9.91
C LEU A 121 12.72 2.32 -9.81
N ALA A 122 12.96 2.84 -8.61
CA ALA A 122 13.17 4.27 -8.41
C ALA A 122 14.31 4.79 -9.28
N LYS A 123 15.42 4.08 -9.30
CA LYS A 123 16.58 4.44 -10.11
C LYS A 123 16.26 4.43 -11.60
N ALA A 124 15.51 3.42 -12.06
CA ALA A 124 15.12 3.30 -13.46
C ALA A 124 14.18 4.43 -13.88
N LEU A 125 13.36 4.94 -12.95
CA LEU A 125 12.44 6.05 -13.19
C LEU A 125 13.10 7.42 -13.05
N GLY A 126 14.41 7.46 -12.72
CA GLY A 126 15.12 8.71 -12.54
C GLY A 126 14.89 9.38 -11.19
N GLY A 127 14.43 8.61 -10.21
CA GLY A 127 14.17 9.09 -8.86
C GLY A 127 15.39 9.01 -7.95
N VAL A 128 15.15 9.17 -6.64
CA VAL A 128 16.20 9.16 -5.63
C VAL A 128 16.72 7.74 -5.35
N ASP A 129 17.92 7.68 -4.78
CA ASP A 129 18.53 6.42 -4.37
C ASP A 129 17.97 6.01 -2.99
N MET A 130 17.06 5.06 -2.99
CA MET A 130 16.43 4.57 -1.77
C MET A 130 17.42 3.85 -0.85
N ALA A 131 18.48 3.25 -1.41
CA ALA A 131 19.48 2.56 -0.60
C ALA A 131 20.21 3.53 0.31
N VAL A 132 20.54 4.72 -0.19
CA VAL A 132 21.15 5.77 0.61
C VAL A 132 20.16 6.28 1.66
N ARG A 133 18.92 6.53 1.24
CA ARG A 133 17.88 7.06 2.12
C ARG A 133 17.56 6.07 3.24
N SER A 134 17.46 4.79 2.93
CA SER A 134 17.11 3.77 3.92
C SER A 134 18.25 3.48 4.89
N ALA A 135 19.50 3.82 4.54
CA ALA A 135 20.67 3.60 5.40
C ALA A 135 20.85 4.71 6.44
N SER A 136 20.17 5.82 6.26
CA SER A 136 20.30 6.99 7.16
C SER A 136 19.28 6.97 8.33
#